data_5c1ccc11b2694bc07a14aeee78eb6fdd
#
_entry.id   5c1ccc11b2694bc07a14aeee78eb6fdd
#
_cell.length_a   1.000
_cell.length_b   1.000
_cell.length_c   1.000
_cell.angle_alpha   90.00
_cell.angle_beta   90.00
_cell.angle_gamma   90.00
#
_symmetry.space_group_name_H-M   'P 1'
#
loop_
_entity.id
_entity.type
_entity.pdbx_description
1 polymer ?
#
loop_
_entity_poly.entity_id
_entity_poly.type
_entity_poly.pdbx_seq_one_letter_code
_entity_poly.pdbx_strand_id
1 'polypeptide(L)'
;RHLQWLAAHDGPPVDVYLKLNTGLNRLGLKPDDVDAYLTQVLATPGVRLRGMMTHFANADTPGGALQPLATFDAVARAVQARLPAGQTLEHCVANSAALFTLPQAYRAWARPGIALYGATPFAGQSAASLGLRAAMQLTGSVMAVQRLTPGEATGYGGLFVAKQPLRVGIVDCGYADGYPRVAPTGTPVVVDGVRTRTLGRVSMDMLAVDLTPIPDAGPGAPVELWGDAVSIDEVAESAGTLGYELMCAVAPRVRRRVV
;
A
#
# COMPACT_ATOMS: atom_id res chain seq x y z
N ARG A 1 -28.27 -1.11 9.66
CA ARG A 1 -28.37 -1.21 8.19
C ARG A 1 -27.87 -2.58 7.70
N HIS A 2 -26.62 -3.03 7.98
CA HIS A 2 -26.12 -4.33 7.52
C HIS A 2 -27.01 -5.50 8.00
N LEU A 3 -27.40 -5.52 9.27
CA LEU A 3 -28.28 -6.57 9.81
C LEU A 3 -29.67 -6.58 9.15
N GLN A 4 -30.20 -5.41 8.77
CA GLN A 4 -31.47 -5.32 8.03
C GLN A 4 -31.34 -5.95 6.65
N TRP A 5 -30.24 -5.72 5.95
CA TRP A 5 -29.99 -6.36 4.65
C TRP A 5 -29.80 -7.87 4.78
N LEU A 6 -29.06 -8.31 5.81
CA LEU A 6 -28.86 -9.73 6.08
C LEU A 6 -30.15 -10.43 6.47
N ALA A 7 -31.01 -9.79 7.28
CA ALA A 7 -32.33 -10.32 7.66
C ALA A 7 -33.29 -10.46 6.46
N ALA A 8 -33.11 -9.65 5.41
CA ALA A 8 -33.91 -9.73 4.18
C ALA A 8 -33.28 -10.64 3.11
N HIS A 9 -32.18 -11.33 3.43
CA HIS A 9 -31.50 -12.22 2.48
C HIS A 9 -32.12 -13.61 2.48
N ASP A 10 -32.64 -14.03 1.32
CA ASP A 10 -33.32 -15.33 1.14
C ASP A 10 -32.36 -16.47 0.74
N GLY A 11 -31.06 -16.21 0.71
CA GLY A 11 -30.04 -17.19 0.32
C GLY A 11 -29.51 -18.03 1.49
N PRO A 12 -28.41 -18.78 1.26
CA PRO A 12 -27.77 -19.55 2.31
C PRO A 12 -27.24 -18.65 3.44
N PRO A 13 -27.10 -19.19 4.67
CA PRO A 13 -26.59 -18.42 5.79
C PRO A 13 -25.26 -17.73 5.51
N VAL A 14 -25.15 -16.47 5.92
CA VAL A 14 -23.97 -15.61 5.71
C VAL A 14 -23.07 -15.60 6.94
N ASP A 15 -21.82 -15.93 6.75
CA ASP A 15 -20.79 -15.81 7.80
C ASP A 15 -20.38 -14.35 7.96
N VAL A 16 -20.43 -13.84 9.21
CA VAL A 16 -20.10 -12.45 9.52
C VAL A 16 -19.01 -12.34 10.57
N TYR A 17 -18.20 -11.28 10.45
CA TYR A 17 -17.25 -10.88 11.47
C TYR A 17 -17.74 -9.61 12.17
N LEU A 18 -17.77 -9.63 13.50
CA LEU A 18 -18.02 -8.43 14.29
C LEU A 18 -16.73 -7.57 14.31
N LYS A 19 -16.82 -6.38 13.76
CA LYS A 19 -15.68 -5.46 13.74
C LYS A 19 -15.68 -4.55 14.96
N LEU A 20 -14.61 -4.62 15.75
CA LEU A 20 -14.40 -3.78 16.92
C LEU A 20 -13.54 -2.56 16.55
N ASN A 21 -13.95 -1.39 17.00
CA ASN A 21 -13.15 -0.19 16.95
C ASN A 21 -12.28 -0.10 18.21
N THR A 22 -10.98 -0.30 18.06
CA THR A 22 -10.01 -0.27 19.15
C THR A 22 -9.12 0.99 19.11
N GLY A 23 -9.56 2.07 18.40
CA GLY A 23 -8.86 3.34 18.39
C GLY A 23 -8.62 3.95 17.01
N LEU A 24 -8.77 3.20 15.90
CA LEU A 24 -8.65 3.77 14.55
C LEU A 24 -9.77 4.76 14.21
N ASN A 25 -10.95 4.62 14.83
CA ASN A 25 -12.11 5.50 14.70
C ASN A 25 -12.63 5.69 13.25
N ARG A 26 -12.43 4.68 12.41
CA ARG A 26 -12.86 4.69 11.00
C ARG A 26 -14.13 3.87 10.80
N LEU A 27 -14.14 2.61 11.27
CA LEU A 27 -15.27 1.68 11.21
C LEU A 27 -15.21 0.71 12.39
N GLY A 28 -16.35 0.13 12.73
CA GLY A 28 -16.49 -0.87 13.81
C GLY A 28 -17.27 -0.33 14.99
N LEU A 29 -17.70 -1.25 15.87
CA LEU A 29 -18.43 -0.94 17.09
C LEU A 29 -17.45 -0.49 18.18
N LYS A 30 -17.86 0.47 18.98
CA LYS A 30 -17.13 0.76 20.23
C LYS A 30 -17.33 -0.40 21.22
N PRO A 31 -16.38 -0.64 22.15
CA PRO A 31 -16.50 -1.71 23.14
C PRO A 31 -17.86 -1.74 23.84
N ASP A 32 -18.37 -0.59 24.26
CA ASP A 32 -19.63 -0.44 25.01
C ASP A 32 -20.86 -0.79 24.17
N ASP A 33 -20.79 -0.70 22.86
CA ASP A 33 -21.92 -0.98 21.96
C ASP A 33 -22.01 -2.48 21.60
N VAL A 34 -20.94 -3.25 21.83
CA VAL A 34 -20.80 -4.63 21.31
C VAL A 34 -21.91 -5.54 21.82
N ASP A 35 -22.28 -5.43 23.08
CA ASP A 35 -23.26 -6.31 23.71
C ASP A 35 -24.64 -6.20 23.06
N ALA A 36 -25.11 -4.97 22.84
CA ALA A 36 -26.39 -4.69 22.19
C ALA A 36 -26.42 -5.20 20.73
N TYR A 37 -25.31 -4.99 19.98
CA TYR A 37 -25.20 -5.48 18.60
C TYR A 37 -25.02 -6.99 18.52
N LEU A 38 -24.31 -7.61 19.45
CA LEU A 38 -24.17 -9.07 19.53
C LEU A 38 -25.53 -9.72 19.67
N THR A 39 -26.39 -9.20 20.56
CA THR A 39 -27.75 -9.70 20.74
C THR A 39 -28.53 -9.67 19.43
N GLN A 40 -28.43 -8.58 18.66
CA GLN A 40 -29.10 -8.47 17.37
C GLN A 40 -28.52 -9.45 16.34
N VAL A 41 -27.18 -9.59 16.26
CA VAL A 41 -26.51 -10.53 15.35
C VAL A 41 -26.97 -11.96 15.61
N LEU A 42 -26.98 -12.38 16.87
CA LEU A 42 -27.39 -13.74 17.28
C LEU A 42 -28.87 -14.01 17.03
N ALA A 43 -29.72 -12.98 17.08
CA ALA A 43 -31.15 -13.07 16.81
C ALA A 43 -31.51 -12.96 15.31
N THR A 44 -30.56 -12.58 14.43
CA THR A 44 -30.87 -12.39 13.01
C THR A 44 -30.83 -13.73 12.26
N PRO A 45 -31.97 -14.18 11.68
CA PRO A 45 -32.02 -15.41 10.90
C PRO A 45 -31.05 -15.38 9.72
N GLY A 46 -30.44 -16.52 9.40
CA GLY A 46 -29.52 -16.62 8.25
C GLY A 46 -28.15 -15.97 8.48
N VAL A 47 -27.85 -15.44 9.68
CA VAL A 47 -26.54 -14.89 10.04
C VAL A 47 -25.79 -15.84 10.96
N ARG A 48 -24.54 -16.14 10.62
CA ARG A 48 -23.63 -16.92 11.48
C ARG A 48 -22.47 -16.04 11.92
N LEU A 49 -22.37 -15.78 13.22
CA LEU A 49 -21.19 -15.08 13.76
C LEU A 49 -19.97 -16.01 13.67
N ARG A 50 -19.09 -15.77 12.72
CA ARG A 50 -17.89 -16.55 12.46
C ARG A 50 -16.70 -16.07 13.29
N GLY A 51 -16.58 -14.77 13.49
CA GLY A 51 -15.42 -14.24 14.19
C GLY A 51 -15.52 -12.77 14.56
N MET A 52 -14.42 -12.28 15.10
CA MET A 52 -14.22 -10.86 15.43
C MET A 52 -12.97 -10.32 14.78
N MET A 53 -12.99 -9.04 14.45
CA MET A 53 -11.83 -8.36 13.86
C MET A 53 -11.67 -6.95 14.39
N THR A 54 -10.43 -6.45 14.32
CA THR A 54 -10.11 -5.03 14.48
C THR A 54 -9.08 -4.59 13.45
N HIS A 55 -8.71 -3.32 13.46
CA HIS A 55 -7.61 -2.78 12.67
C HIS A 55 -6.81 -1.79 13.51
N PHE A 56 -5.54 -2.07 13.69
CA PHE A 56 -4.65 -1.22 14.48
C PHE A 56 -4.30 0.06 13.71
N ALA A 57 -4.35 1.19 14.40
CA ALA A 57 -3.97 2.49 13.84
C ALA A 57 -2.45 2.65 13.73
N ASN A 58 -1.73 2.22 14.77
CA ASN A 58 -0.30 2.55 14.98
C ASN A 58 0.54 1.28 15.25
N ALA A 59 0.29 0.19 14.51
CA ALA A 59 1.09 -1.03 14.67
C ALA A 59 2.52 -0.89 14.13
N ASP A 60 2.78 0.15 13.36
CA ASP A 60 4.07 0.57 12.82
C ASP A 60 4.94 1.33 13.84
N THR A 61 4.37 1.73 14.98
CA THR A 61 5.11 2.37 16.06
C THR A 61 5.30 1.44 17.26
N PRO A 62 6.44 1.53 17.97
CA PRO A 62 6.69 0.70 19.15
C PRO A 62 5.57 0.81 20.19
N GLY A 63 4.99 -0.33 20.56
CA GLY A 63 3.90 -0.39 21.55
C GLY A 63 2.53 0.12 21.09
N GLY A 64 2.42 0.73 19.91
CA GLY A 64 1.19 1.39 19.46
C GLY A 64 -0.02 0.49 19.26
N ALA A 65 0.18 -0.82 19.15
CA ALA A 65 -0.91 -1.80 19.05
C ALA A 65 -1.21 -2.57 20.36
N LEU A 66 -0.43 -2.39 21.43
CA LEU A 66 -0.58 -3.16 22.67
C LEU A 66 -1.93 -2.90 23.35
N GLN A 67 -2.28 -1.64 23.60
CA GLN A 67 -3.55 -1.27 24.21
C GLN A 67 -4.76 -1.63 23.31
N PRO A 68 -4.75 -1.34 21.99
CA PRO A 68 -5.77 -1.83 21.08
C PRO A 68 -5.96 -3.34 21.10
N LEU A 69 -4.90 -4.13 21.19
CA LEU A 69 -4.97 -5.59 21.31
C LEU A 69 -5.58 -6.01 22.64
N ALA A 70 -5.15 -5.42 23.76
CA ALA A 70 -5.72 -5.71 25.08
C ALA A 70 -7.23 -5.40 25.13
N THR A 71 -7.65 -4.28 24.56
CA THR A 71 -9.07 -3.93 24.43
C THR A 71 -9.82 -4.95 23.60
N PHE A 72 -9.26 -5.36 22.45
CA PHE A 72 -9.87 -6.40 21.62
C PHE A 72 -10.03 -7.70 22.38
N ASP A 73 -8.99 -8.18 23.05
CA ASP A 73 -8.98 -9.46 23.77
C ASP A 73 -9.98 -9.45 24.95
N ALA A 74 -10.15 -8.33 25.65
CA ALA A 74 -11.14 -8.20 26.72
C ALA A 74 -12.57 -8.33 26.17
N VAL A 75 -12.88 -7.60 25.09
CA VAL A 75 -14.20 -7.68 24.45
C VAL A 75 -14.44 -9.06 23.83
N ALA A 76 -13.44 -9.65 23.19
CA ALA A 76 -13.56 -10.97 22.59
C ALA A 76 -13.88 -12.06 23.63
N ARG A 77 -13.27 -12.00 24.82
CA ARG A 77 -13.62 -12.89 25.94
C ARG A 77 -15.07 -12.70 26.41
N ALA A 78 -15.54 -11.47 26.53
CA ALA A 78 -16.91 -11.16 26.90
C ALA A 78 -17.92 -11.69 25.87
N VAL A 79 -17.63 -11.50 24.58
CA VAL A 79 -18.44 -12.04 23.47
C VAL A 79 -18.45 -13.57 23.51
N GLN A 80 -17.27 -14.19 23.63
CA GLN A 80 -17.14 -15.66 23.68
C GLN A 80 -17.98 -16.29 24.84
N ALA A 81 -18.03 -15.64 25.99
CA ALA A 81 -18.81 -16.12 27.14
C ALA A 81 -20.34 -16.13 26.92
N ARG A 82 -20.81 -15.39 25.89
CA ARG A 82 -22.24 -15.33 25.52
C ARG A 82 -22.64 -16.32 24.44
N LEU A 83 -21.69 -17.02 23.84
CA LEU A 83 -21.96 -17.95 22.76
C LEU A 83 -22.35 -19.32 23.27
N PRO A 84 -23.08 -20.12 22.49
CA PRO A 84 -23.38 -21.51 22.81
C PRO A 84 -22.12 -22.32 23.10
N ALA A 85 -22.24 -23.32 24.00
CA ALA A 85 -21.13 -24.21 24.31
C ALA A 85 -20.60 -24.90 23.03
N GLY A 86 -19.27 -24.91 22.86
CA GLY A 86 -18.58 -25.48 21.69
C GLY A 86 -18.44 -24.54 20.49
N GLN A 87 -19.08 -23.38 20.47
CA GLN A 87 -18.86 -22.38 19.43
C GLN A 87 -17.65 -21.53 19.81
N THR A 88 -16.64 -21.48 18.90
CA THR A 88 -15.46 -20.64 19.03
C THR A 88 -15.40 -19.61 17.88
N LEU A 89 -14.91 -18.41 18.18
CA LEU A 89 -14.77 -17.36 17.21
C LEU A 89 -13.36 -17.32 16.63
N GLU A 90 -13.28 -17.09 15.34
CA GLU A 90 -12.03 -16.75 14.67
C GLU A 90 -11.69 -15.27 14.93
N HIS A 91 -10.43 -15.00 15.21
CA HIS A 91 -9.97 -13.63 15.40
C HIS A 91 -9.08 -13.20 14.23
N CYS A 92 -9.25 -11.95 13.79
CA CYS A 92 -8.50 -11.34 12.69
C CYS A 92 -8.06 -9.92 13.08
N VAL A 93 -6.86 -9.79 13.64
CA VAL A 93 -6.39 -8.50 14.20
C VAL A 93 -5.18 -7.93 13.49
N ALA A 94 -4.21 -8.78 13.08
CA ALA A 94 -2.95 -8.33 12.52
C ALA A 94 -3.10 -7.73 11.12
N ASN A 95 -2.57 -6.51 10.94
CA ASN A 95 -2.23 -5.91 9.65
C ASN A 95 -0.76 -6.18 9.32
N SER A 96 -0.25 -5.64 8.20
CA SER A 96 1.15 -5.86 7.78
C SER A 96 2.16 -5.51 8.87
N ALA A 97 2.04 -4.36 9.53
CA ALA A 97 2.96 -3.94 10.57
C ALA A 97 2.92 -4.86 11.80
N ALA A 98 1.72 -5.22 12.26
CA ALA A 98 1.56 -6.11 13.41
C ALA A 98 2.13 -7.51 13.17
N LEU A 99 2.19 -7.99 11.93
CA LEU A 99 2.84 -9.26 11.60
C LEU A 99 4.35 -9.25 11.87
N PHE A 100 5.00 -8.11 11.78
CA PHE A 100 6.43 -8.00 12.07
C PHE A 100 6.74 -7.62 13.53
N THR A 101 5.84 -6.89 14.18
CA THR A 101 6.13 -6.27 15.48
C THR A 101 5.41 -6.90 16.66
N LEU A 102 4.34 -7.67 16.43
CA LEU A 102 3.44 -8.08 17.50
C LEU A 102 3.03 -9.57 17.37
N PRO A 103 3.89 -10.53 17.74
CA PRO A 103 3.56 -11.96 17.69
C PRO A 103 2.27 -12.31 18.44
N GLN A 104 1.93 -11.55 19.50
CA GLN A 104 0.68 -11.74 20.26
C GLN A 104 -0.58 -11.43 19.42
N ALA A 105 -0.44 -10.77 18.27
CA ALA A 105 -1.55 -10.52 17.35
C ALA A 105 -1.76 -11.65 16.33
N TYR A 106 -0.96 -12.71 16.37
CA TYR A 106 -1.17 -13.88 15.50
C TYR A 106 -2.41 -14.64 15.97
N ARG A 107 -3.37 -14.76 15.10
CA ARG A 107 -4.68 -15.37 15.32
C ARG A 107 -5.04 -16.27 14.12
N ALA A 108 -6.30 -16.67 14.02
CA ALA A 108 -6.80 -17.47 12.90
C ALA A 108 -6.53 -16.85 11.53
N TRP A 109 -6.62 -15.52 11.45
CA TRP A 109 -6.42 -14.77 10.20
C TRP A 109 -5.55 -13.53 10.40
N ALA A 110 -4.82 -13.19 9.34
CA ALA A 110 -4.07 -11.95 9.21
C ALA A 110 -4.45 -11.22 7.90
N ARG A 111 -4.15 -9.93 7.83
CA ARG A 111 -4.40 -9.10 6.65
C ARG A 111 -3.13 -8.36 6.23
N PRO A 112 -2.15 -9.05 5.63
CA PRO A 112 -0.86 -8.46 5.26
C PRO A 112 -0.97 -7.67 3.94
N GLY A 113 -1.69 -6.56 3.91
CA GLY A 113 -1.90 -5.77 2.70
C GLY A 113 -0.59 -5.46 1.96
N ILE A 114 0.14 -4.43 2.38
CA ILE A 114 1.35 -3.96 1.68
C ILE A 114 2.47 -5.01 1.66
N ALA A 115 2.61 -5.81 2.72
CA ALA A 115 3.65 -6.82 2.79
C ALA A 115 3.50 -7.91 1.71
N LEU A 116 2.29 -8.21 1.23
CA LEU A 116 2.07 -9.13 0.12
C LEU A 116 2.62 -8.60 -1.20
N TYR A 117 2.70 -7.29 -1.36
CA TYR A 117 3.26 -6.63 -2.54
C TYR A 117 4.75 -6.33 -2.41
N GLY A 118 5.35 -6.72 -1.28
CA GLY A 118 6.78 -6.59 -1.06
C GLY A 118 7.23 -5.17 -0.70
N ALA A 119 6.33 -4.33 -0.21
CA ALA A 119 6.65 -3.00 0.30
C ALA A 119 6.59 -2.96 1.84
N THR A 120 7.34 -2.03 2.44
CA THR A 120 7.42 -1.92 3.90
C THR A 120 6.21 -1.23 4.51
N PRO A 121 5.69 -1.70 5.66
CA PRO A 121 4.73 -0.95 6.45
C PRO A 121 5.37 0.09 7.39
N PHE A 122 6.69 0.27 7.37
CA PHE A 122 7.43 1.12 8.31
C PHE A 122 8.15 2.26 7.61
N ALA A 123 8.05 3.47 8.14
CA ALA A 123 8.85 4.59 7.71
C ALA A 123 10.35 4.37 8.06
N GLY A 124 11.24 4.70 7.14
CA GLY A 124 12.69 4.61 7.36
C GLY A 124 13.27 3.19 7.46
N GLN A 125 12.48 2.15 7.18
CA GLN A 125 12.93 0.76 7.16
C GLN A 125 12.68 0.14 5.78
N SER A 126 13.71 -0.44 5.17
CA SER A 126 13.57 -1.03 3.85
C SER A 126 12.79 -2.35 3.87
N ALA A 127 12.02 -2.62 2.80
CA ALA A 127 11.32 -3.89 2.61
C ALA A 127 12.30 -5.09 2.65
N ALA A 128 13.49 -4.95 2.08
CA ALA A 128 14.53 -5.98 2.08
C ALA A 128 14.99 -6.36 3.50
N SER A 129 15.07 -5.40 4.45
CA SER A 129 15.43 -5.67 5.85
C SER A 129 14.39 -6.51 6.59
N LEU A 130 13.15 -6.55 6.05
CA LEU A 130 12.05 -7.38 6.53
C LEU A 130 11.96 -8.72 5.80
N GLY A 131 12.88 -9.03 4.89
CA GLY A 131 12.83 -10.21 4.05
C GLY A 131 11.77 -10.16 2.95
N LEU A 132 11.21 -8.99 2.67
CA LEU A 132 10.22 -8.78 1.60
C LEU A 132 10.92 -8.59 0.26
N ARG A 133 10.24 -9.04 -0.81
CA ARG A 133 10.65 -8.85 -2.20
C ARG A 133 9.51 -8.22 -2.99
N ALA A 134 9.85 -7.34 -3.93
CA ALA A 134 8.85 -6.70 -4.78
C ALA A 134 8.03 -7.76 -5.53
N ALA A 135 6.71 -7.68 -5.42
CA ALA A 135 5.78 -8.52 -6.17
C ALA A 135 5.18 -7.79 -7.38
N MET A 136 5.55 -6.53 -7.57
CA MET A 136 5.08 -5.69 -8.67
C MET A 136 6.20 -4.77 -9.15
N GLN A 137 6.39 -4.68 -10.46
CA GLN A 137 7.29 -3.73 -11.09
C GLN A 137 6.48 -2.79 -12.00
N LEU A 138 6.83 -1.51 -12.03
CA LEU A 138 6.39 -0.58 -13.06
C LEU A 138 7.59 -0.27 -13.95
N THR A 139 7.45 -0.59 -15.23
CA THR A 139 8.51 -0.39 -16.21
C THR A 139 8.02 0.44 -17.38
N GLY A 140 8.94 1.12 -18.04
CA GLY A 140 8.74 1.84 -19.27
C GLY A 140 9.96 1.72 -20.17
N SER A 141 10.04 2.56 -21.17
CA SER A 141 11.18 2.65 -22.08
C SER A 141 11.51 4.10 -22.42
N VAL A 142 12.77 4.36 -22.73
CA VAL A 142 13.18 5.65 -23.27
C VAL A 142 12.62 5.79 -24.69
N MET A 143 11.80 6.83 -24.94
CA MET A 143 11.24 7.13 -26.26
C MET A 143 12.15 8.04 -27.09
N ALA A 144 12.79 9.01 -26.42
CA ALA A 144 13.60 10.02 -27.06
C ALA A 144 14.74 10.47 -26.16
N VAL A 145 15.79 11.01 -26.75
CA VAL A 145 16.92 11.62 -26.02
C VAL A 145 17.06 13.06 -26.43
N GLN A 146 17.16 13.96 -25.46
CA GLN A 146 17.47 15.38 -25.64
C GLN A 146 18.86 15.68 -25.05
N ARG A 147 19.50 16.70 -25.58
CA ARG A 147 20.74 17.22 -25.03
C ARG A 147 20.47 18.64 -24.56
N LEU A 148 20.77 18.92 -23.31
CA LEU A 148 20.63 20.24 -22.72
C LEU A 148 22.02 20.88 -22.55
N THR A 149 22.12 22.14 -22.88
CA THR A 149 23.26 22.99 -22.53
C THR A 149 23.00 23.71 -21.20
N PRO A 150 24.04 24.24 -20.54
CA PRO A 150 23.83 24.99 -19.29
C PRO A 150 22.84 26.16 -19.50
N GLY A 151 21.89 26.28 -18.58
CA GLY A 151 20.82 27.27 -18.61
C GLY A 151 19.52 26.79 -19.27
N GLU A 152 19.51 25.68 -20.00
CA GLU A 152 18.29 25.12 -20.56
C GLU A 152 17.51 24.35 -19.52
N ALA A 153 16.17 24.44 -19.58
CA ALA A 153 15.26 23.78 -18.66
C ALA A 153 14.58 22.58 -19.31
N THR A 154 14.14 21.60 -18.47
CA THR A 154 13.25 20.52 -18.89
C THR A 154 12.00 20.45 -18.04
N GLY A 155 10.87 20.04 -18.65
CA GLY A 155 9.58 19.87 -18.01
C GLY A 155 8.81 21.17 -17.78
N TYR A 156 7.53 20.99 -17.41
CA TYR A 156 6.62 22.11 -17.16
C TYR A 156 7.08 22.99 -16.00
N GLY A 157 7.06 24.31 -16.24
CA GLY A 157 7.43 25.32 -15.26
C GLY A 157 8.94 25.49 -15.08
N GLY A 158 9.78 24.81 -15.90
CA GLY A 158 11.23 24.96 -15.82
C GLY A 158 11.83 24.62 -14.45
N LEU A 159 11.23 23.67 -13.72
CA LEU A 159 11.66 23.33 -12.34
C LEU A 159 13.08 22.72 -12.29
N PHE A 160 13.52 22.17 -13.38
CA PHE A 160 14.90 21.71 -13.52
C PHE A 160 15.60 22.52 -14.62
N VAL A 161 16.74 23.10 -14.27
CA VAL A 161 17.64 23.83 -15.19
C VAL A 161 18.98 23.14 -15.17
N ALA A 162 19.47 22.80 -16.35
CA ALA A 162 20.77 22.17 -16.53
C ALA A 162 21.90 23.14 -16.10
N LYS A 163 22.77 22.69 -15.18
CA LYS A 163 23.95 23.45 -14.76
C LYS A 163 25.22 23.11 -15.57
N GLN A 164 25.16 22.01 -16.28
CA GLN A 164 26.22 21.48 -17.15
C GLN A 164 25.57 20.77 -18.34
N PRO A 165 26.34 20.43 -19.42
CA PRO A 165 25.79 19.62 -20.50
C PRO A 165 25.17 18.32 -19.95
N LEU A 166 23.95 18.01 -20.37
CA LEU A 166 23.16 16.91 -19.82
C LEU A 166 22.48 16.13 -20.95
N ARG A 167 22.44 14.81 -20.82
CA ARG A 167 21.60 13.94 -21.65
C ARG A 167 20.31 13.61 -20.88
N VAL A 168 19.19 13.88 -21.50
CA VAL A 168 17.85 13.65 -20.90
C VAL A 168 17.12 12.59 -21.70
N GLY A 169 16.72 11.50 -21.06
CA GLY A 169 15.80 10.51 -21.62
C GLY A 169 14.35 10.91 -21.33
N ILE A 170 13.50 10.81 -22.34
CA ILE A 170 12.06 10.93 -22.19
C ILE A 170 11.49 9.53 -22.15
N VAL A 171 10.81 9.18 -21.08
CA VAL A 171 10.26 7.85 -20.77
C VAL A 171 8.76 7.84 -21.03
N ASP A 172 8.23 6.74 -21.57
CA ASP A 172 6.82 6.51 -21.93
C ASP A 172 5.91 6.18 -20.75
N CYS A 173 6.11 6.87 -19.63
CA CYS A 173 5.29 6.74 -18.44
C CYS A 173 5.11 8.10 -17.78
N GLY A 174 3.90 8.42 -17.37
CA GLY A 174 3.57 9.66 -16.69
C GLY A 174 2.48 9.47 -15.61
N TYR A 175 1.91 10.60 -15.14
CA TYR A 175 0.91 10.49 -14.07
C TYR A 175 -0.42 9.86 -14.49
N ALA A 176 -0.74 9.85 -15.78
CA ALA A 176 -1.93 9.15 -16.28
C ALA A 176 -1.73 7.63 -16.34
N ASP A 177 -0.51 7.13 -16.16
CA ASP A 177 -0.19 5.72 -15.98
C ASP A 177 -0.19 5.31 -14.51
N GLY A 178 -0.15 6.29 -13.59
CA GLY A 178 -0.12 6.09 -12.15
C GLY A 178 1.20 6.48 -11.49
N TYR A 179 2.19 6.99 -12.25
CA TYR A 179 3.41 7.53 -11.64
C TYR A 179 3.12 8.85 -10.92
N PRO A 180 3.62 9.08 -9.70
CA PRO A 180 3.22 10.24 -8.90
C PRO A 180 3.66 11.57 -9.55
N ARG A 181 2.68 12.43 -9.89
CA ARG A 181 2.96 13.75 -10.49
C ARG A 181 3.80 14.65 -9.58
N VAL A 182 3.69 14.43 -8.28
CA VAL A 182 4.40 15.20 -7.24
C VAL A 182 5.83 14.71 -6.99
N ALA A 183 6.24 13.61 -7.61
CA ALA A 183 7.62 13.13 -7.53
C ALA A 183 8.58 14.23 -7.97
N PRO A 184 9.51 14.67 -7.11
CA PRO A 184 10.42 15.76 -7.41
C PRO A 184 11.56 15.30 -8.34
N THR A 185 12.29 16.27 -8.88
CA THR A 185 13.63 16.01 -9.45
C THR A 185 14.49 15.27 -8.43
N GLY A 186 15.14 14.20 -8.86
CA GLY A 186 15.99 13.38 -7.99
C GLY A 186 15.32 12.09 -7.51
N THR A 187 14.02 11.88 -7.77
CA THR A 187 13.37 10.59 -7.51
C THR A 187 14.11 9.48 -8.26
N PRO A 188 14.48 8.38 -7.59
CA PRO A 188 15.30 7.34 -8.20
C PRO A 188 14.54 6.58 -9.29
N VAL A 189 15.28 6.19 -10.32
CA VAL A 189 14.86 5.27 -11.39
C VAL A 189 16.08 4.46 -11.83
N VAL A 190 15.85 3.34 -12.50
CA VAL A 190 16.92 2.57 -13.15
C VAL A 190 16.70 2.58 -14.65
N VAL A 191 17.73 2.91 -15.43
CA VAL A 191 17.71 2.87 -16.88
C VAL A 191 18.84 1.94 -17.35
N ASP A 192 18.48 0.94 -18.13
CA ASP A 192 19.43 -0.07 -18.65
C ASP A 192 20.33 -0.68 -17.55
N GLY A 193 19.71 -1.00 -16.39
CA GLY A 193 20.40 -1.54 -15.21
C GLY A 193 21.19 -0.53 -14.38
N VAL A 194 21.29 0.72 -14.79
CA VAL A 194 22.05 1.78 -14.08
C VAL A 194 21.10 2.70 -13.33
N ARG A 195 21.33 2.87 -12.03
CA ARG A 195 20.54 3.78 -11.19
C ARG A 195 20.82 5.23 -11.54
N THR A 196 19.76 5.98 -11.78
CA THR A 196 19.77 7.40 -12.07
C THR A 196 18.56 8.08 -11.39
N ARG A 197 18.10 9.21 -11.94
CA ARG A 197 17.08 10.05 -11.31
C ARG A 197 16.13 10.68 -12.33
N THR A 198 14.95 11.05 -11.88
CA THR A 198 14.00 11.88 -12.62
C THR A 198 14.48 13.34 -12.68
N LEU A 199 14.03 14.07 -13.70
CA LEU A 199 14.34 15.48 -13.92
C LEU A 199 13.05 16.28 -14.18
N GLY A 200 12.88 17.38 -13.47
CA GLY A 200 11.73 18.26 -13.63
C GLY A 200 10.41 17.62 -13.20
N ARG A 201 9.31 18.17 -13.71
CA ARG A 201 7.95 17.74 -13.36
C ARG A 201 7.49 16.59 -14.24
N VAL A 202 6.88 15.59 -13.63
CA VAL A 202 6.22 14.48 -14.34
C VAL A 202 5.07 15.02 -15.18
N SER A 203 5.03 14.67 -16.47
CA SER A 203 3.96 15.01 -17.41
C SER A 203 2.86 13.95 -17.41
N MET A 204 1.80 14.16 -18.19
CA MET A 204 0.66 13.24 -18.24
C MET A 204 1.09 11.83 -18.68
N ASP A 205 1.82 11.73 -19.78
CA ASP A 205 2.15 10.46 -20.44
C ASP A 205 3.66 10.20 -20.49
N MET A 206 4.49 11.06 -19.88
CA MET A 206 5.95 10.93 -19.92
C MET A 206 6.62 11.60 -18.72
N LEU A 207 7.85 11.17 -18.47
CA LEU A 207 8.75 11.80 -17.51
C LEU A 207 10.17 11.88 -18.08
N ALA A 208 10.97 12.79 -17.55
CA ALA A 208 12.34 12.96 -17.94
C ALA A 208 13.30 12.31 -16.93
N VAL A 209 14.36 11.68 -17.43
CA VAL A 209 15.41 11.04 -16.62
C VAL A 209 16.80 11.49 -17.03
N ASP A 210 17.75 11.47 -16.12
CA ASP A 210 19.15 11.80 -16.38
C ASP A 210 19.86 10.60 -17.02
N LEU A 211 20.26 10.72 -18.29
CA LEU A 211 21.05 9.72 -19.01
C LEU A 211 22.53 10.06 -19.08
N THR A 212 22.99 11.11 -18.41
CA THR A 212 24.40 11.52 -18.45
C THR A 212 25.34 10.42 -17.95
N PRO A 213 25.00 9.67 -16.88
CA PRO A 213 25.84 8.56 -16.43
C PRO A 213 25.72 7.28 -17.30
N ILE A 214 24.85 7.28 -18.33
CA ILE A 214 24.54 6.11 -19.15
C ILE A 214 24.69 6.47 -20.63
N PRO A 215 25.91 6.66 -21.13
CA PRO A 215 26.15 7.20 -22.45
C PRO A 215 25.56 6.36 -23.59
N ASP A 216 25.45 5.06 -23.42
CA ASP A 216 24.95 4.12 -24.41
C ASP A 216 23.43 3.98 -24.42
N ALA A 217 22.73 4.42 -23.35
CA ALA A 217 21.29 4.36 -23.31
C ALA A 217 20.65 5.34 -24.32
N GLY A 218 19.64 4.84 -25.03
CA GLY A 218 18.91 5.58 -26.05
C GLY A 218 17.47 5.10 -26.20
N PRO A 219 16.79 5.49 -27.30
CA PRO A 219 15.42 5.02 -27.54
C PRO A 219 15.34 3.49 -27.52
N GLY A 220 14.37 2.95 -26.75
CA GLY A 220 14.20 1.53 -26.50
C GLY A 220 14.90 1.02 -25.24
N ALA A 221 15.78 1.80 -24.59
CA ALA A 221 16.40 1.39 -23.33
C ALA A 221 15.34 1.16 -22.24
N PRO A 222 15.37 0.02 -21.52
CA PRO A 222 14.41 -0.31 -20.48
C PRO A 222 14.57 0.61 -19.26
N VAL A 223 13.43 0.99 -18.69
CA VAL A 223 13.38 1.83 -17.48
C VAL A 223 12.57 1.11 -16.41
N GLU A 224 13.16 0.91 -15.23
CA GLU A 224 12.43 0.51 -14.03
C GLU A 224 12.12 1.76 -13.21
N LEU A 225 10.82 2.02 -13.03
CA LEU A 225 10.31 3.15 -12.27
C LEU A 225 10.12 2.79 -10.80
N TRP A 226 9.73 1.55 -10.53
CA TRP A 226 9.86 0.85 -9.26
C TRP A 226 9.79 -0.66 -9.48
N GLY A 227 10.43 -1.43 -8.60
CA GLY A 227 10.49 -2.87 -8.68
C GLY A 227 11.57 -3.43 -7.77
N ASP A 228 12.47 -4.21 -8.34
CA ASP A 228 13.55 -4.87 -7.60
C ASP A 228 14.75 -3.96 -7.35
N ALA A 229 15.10 -3.11 -8.32
CA ALA A 229 16.28 -2.24 -8.25
C ALA A 229 15.97 -0.86 -7.63
N VAL A 230 14.74 -0.39 -7.76
CA VAL A 230 14.21 0.80 -7.07
C VAL A 230 12.95 0.39 -6.34
N SER A 231 12.98 0.41 -5.01
CA SER A 231 11.78 0.04 -4.26
C SER A 231 10.66 1.07 -4.45
N ILE A 232 9.42 0.59 -4.47
CA ILE A 232 8.26 1.48 -4.50
C ILE A 232 8.22 2.41 -3.28
N ASP A 233 8.81 1.98 -2.16
CA ASP A 233 8.89 2.77 -0.93
C ASP A 233 9.80 4.00 -1.11
N GLU A 234 10.94 3.86 -1.82
CA GLU A 234 11.82 4.99 -2.14
C GLU A 234 11.14 6.04 -3.04
N VAL A 235 10.35 5.56 -4.02
CA VAL A 235 9.58 6.47 -4.90
C VAL A 235 8.47 7.15 -4.11
N ALA A 236 7.76 6.41 -3.25
CA ALA A 236 6.70 6.93 -2.40
C ALA A 236 7.23 7.97 -1.40
N GLU A 237 8.35 7.69 -0.74
CA GLU A 237 9.02 8.62 0.17
C GLU A 237 9.43 9.90 -0.55
N SER A 238 10.03 9.79 -1.74
CA SER A 238 10.39 10.94 -2.58
C SER A 238 9.17 11.79 -2.94
N ALA A 239 8.02 11.15 -3.18
CA ALA A 239 6.76 11.80 -3.53
C ALA A 239 5.94 12.28 -2.31
N GLY A 240 6.40 12.01 -1.08
CA GLY A 240 5.69 12.37 0.15
C GLY A 240 4.41 11.55 0.38
N THR A 241 4.38 10.30 -0.05
CA THR A 241 3.23 9.39 0.07
C THR A 241 3.65 7.98 0.50
N LEU A 242 2.78 7.01 0.30
CA LEU A 242 2.95 5.61 0.69
C LEU A 242 2.91 4.69 -0.54
N GLY A 243 3.67 3.58 -0.50
CA GLY A 243 3.64 2.56 -1.55
C GLY A 243 2.24 2.05 -1.89
N TYR A 244 1.31 2.01 -0.92
CA TYR A 244 -0.10 1.70 -1.16
C TYR A 244 -0.76 2.60 -2.20
N GLU A 245 -0.55 3.93 -2.09
CA GLU A 245 -1.13 4.89 -3.02
C GLU A 245 -0.60 4.67 -4.43
N LEU A 246 0.71 4.49 -4.56
CA LEU A 246 1.33 4.25 -5.87
C LEU A 246 0.81 2.97 -6.53
N MET A 247 0.67 1.88 -5.78
CA MET A 247 0.12 0.62 -6.29
C MET A 247 -1.34 0.77 -6.75
N CYS A 248 -2.15 1.51 -5.99
CA CYS A 248 -3.55 1.77 -6.32
C CYS A 248 -3.71 2.73 -7.50
N ALA A 249 -2.74 3.60 -7.74
CA ALA A 249 -2.78 4.62 -8.79
C ALA A 249 -2.51 4.06 -10.20
N VAL A 250 -1.92 2.85 -10.31
CA VAL A 250 -1.62 2.26 -11.63
C VAL A 250 -2.89 2.13 -12.45
N ALA A 251 -2.95 2.88 -13.56
CA ALA A 251 -4.12 3.02 -14.38
C ALA A 251 -4.47 1.72 -15.15
N PRO A 252 -5.76 1.48 -15.48
CA PRO A 252 -6.17 0.30 -16.25
C PRO A 252 -5.53 0.20 -17.63
N ARG A 253 -5.08 1.31 -18.21
CA ARG A 253 -4.41 1.34 -19.52
C ARG A 253 -3.00 0.72 -19.51
N VAL A 254 -2.37 0.63 -18.33
CA VAL A 254 -1.05 0.02 -18.18
C VAL A 254 -1.18 -1.48 -18.37
N ARG A 255 -0.41 -2.03 -19.31
CA ARG A 255 -0.41 -3.47 -19.58
C ARG A 255 0.16 -4.24 -18.38
N ARG A 256 -0.59 -5.22 -17.91
CA ARG A 256 -0.15 -6.11 -16.84
C ARG A 256 0.33 -7.44 -17.42
N ARG A 257 1.47 -7.90 -16.94
CA ARG A 257 2.03 -9.22 -17.25
C ARG A 257 2.26 -9.95 -15.93
N VAL A 258 1.86 -11.21 -15.87
CA VAL A 258 2.20 -12.11 -14.78
C VAL A 258 3.43 -12.88 -15.21
N VAL A 259 4.48 -12.88 -14.38
CA VAL A 259 5.77 -13.53 -14.63
C VAL A 259 6.01 -14.61 -13.58
#